data_91e79728aba770bab8372a452ee6e108
#
_entry.id   91e79728aba770bab8372a452ee6e108
#
_cell.length_a   1.000
_cell.length_b   1.000
_cell.length_c   1.000
_cell.angle_alpha   90.00
_cell.angle_beta   90.00
_cell.angle_gamma   90.00
#
_symmetry.space_group_name_H-M   'P 1'
#
loop_
_entity.id
_entity.type
_entity.pdbx_description
1 polymer ?
#
loop_
_entity_poly.entity_id
_entity_poly.type
_entity_poly.pdbx_seq_one_letter_code
_entity_poly.pdbx_strand_id
1 'polypeptide(L)'
;RTGLQFGIGGVYTHSDNDYDMVLDHLDGRTVKRTHDKFSKIIGGASVKATKWWFDELKWELIFTHTRQEIQGIDQYIREAFNKSQNLITALKLQKENFFAPGLDLTFETLLSYGRYGMTDKALCRYDWDGNPLPAVSPFGGEQGNHPSDGDNKSYDWSGKLNLNYLINAHHSLNLNVCANNTNMFPTDSLMDKALGFNANFHSRMTSTTIGLSYDLTLFNGRFQNAFTIKDFIYSSDSRSISTYSISEPKPISSSKNFAGFSNAMRWKFSDELLAKASFNSEVRIPSTEELIGNGYSILPSPALKPERTTGYNIGLLYHKALKDGGMIEMELNSFYNTLEDMIRFTPDMIPTMARYRNFGEVQTMGIELEAKGDVLPMLYLYANTTYQDLRDKRKMVPGTVVENPTYNMRIPNVPYFMANGGLEYHQENIFGGQGQNTRIMVDASYIHQYYYDFEMSKYQERKIPTSIIVDAAIEHTLQNSTWSFTLKVKNIANRRVVSDLNCPLPGRSVAFKVRYLLK
;
A
#
# COMPACT_ATOMS: atom_id res chain seq x y z
N ARG A 1 -0.11 7.90 41.18
CA ARG A 1 -0.58 7.92 39.79
C ARG A 1 -0.80 6.48 39.37
N THR A 2 -1.97 6.16 38.81
CA THR A 2 -2.46 4.79 38.53
C THR A 2 -1.76 4.09 37.36
N GLY A 3 -1.03 4.82 36.52
CA GLY A 3 -0.46 4.31 35.25
C GLY A 3 -1.50 4.13 34.14
N LEU A 4 -2.73 4.58 34.35
CA LEU A 4 -3.78 4.56 33.34
C LEU A 4 -3.75 5.85 32.50
N GLN A 5 -3.88 5.69 31.19
CA GLN A 5 -4.00 6.77 30.22
C GLN A 5 -5.22 6.47 29.33
N PHE A 6 -5.97 7.50 29.00
CA PHE A 6 -7.15 7.43 28.15
C PHE A 6 -6.93 8.33 26.94
N GLY A 7 -7.29 7.86 25.78
CA GLY A 7 -7.26 8.62 24.56
C GLY A 7 -8.62 8.52 23.83
N ILE A 8 -9.06 9.63 23.27
CA ILE A 8 -10.20 9.70 22.36
C ILE A 8 -9.83 10.61 21.19
N GLY A 9 -10.25 10.26 20.01
CA GLY A 9 -9.98 11.05 18.82
C GLY A 9 -10.98 10.81 17.73
N GLY A 10 -11.09 11.78 16.80
CA GLY A 10 -11.91 11.65 15.63
C GLY A 10 -11.40 12.52 14.50
N VAL A 11 -11.65 12.07 13.28
CA VAL A 11 -11.31 12.78 12.03
C VAL A 11 -12.51 12.70 11.11
N TYR A 12 -12.89 13.83 10.53
CA TYR A 12 -13.82 13.91 9.41
C TYR A 12 -13.09 14.45 8.20
N THR A 13 -13.25 13.77 7.08
CA THR A 13 -12.71 14.19 5.78
C THR A 13 -13.84 14.26 4.78
N HIS A 14 -13.90 15.34 4.03
CA HIS A 14 -14.85 15.53 2.94
C HIS A 14 -14.16 16.20 1.77
N SER A 15 -14.54 15.81 0.55
CA SER A 15 -14.12 16.44 -0.69
C SER A 15 -15.19 16.21 -1.75
N ASP A 16 -15.49 17.21 -2.55
CA ASP A 16 -16.31 17.05 -3.75
C ASP A 16 -15.51 16.40 -4.88
N ASN A 17 -14.17 16.52 -4.86
CA ASN A 17 -13.24 16.04 -5.88
C ASN A 17 -13.57 16.52 -7.30
N ASP A 18 -14.27 17.63 -7.42
CA ASP A 18 -14.64 18.23 -8.70
C ASP A 18 -13.42 18.93 -9.32
N TYR A 19 -13.11 18.59 -10.56
CA TYR A 19 -12.09 19.28 -11.34
C TYR A 19 -12.30 19.09 -12.85
N ASP A 20 -11.69 19.97 -13.65
CA ASP A 20 -11.71 19.82 -15.10
C ASP A 20 -10.61 18.85 -15.53
N MET A 21 -10.97 17.84 -16.32
CA MET A 21 -10.05 16.88 -16.89
C MET A 21 -10.11 16.89 -18.41
N VAL A 22 -8.96 16.68 -19.03
CA VAL A 22 -8.83 16.57 -20.49
C VAL A 22 -8.73 15.10 -20.86
N LEU A 23 -9.63 14.62 -21.71
CA LEU A 23 -9.73 13.23 -22.15
C LEU A 23 -9.09 13.07 -23.53
N ASP A 24 -7.87 12.52 -23.60
CA ASP A 24 -7.14 12.35 -24.86
C ASP A 24 -7.84 11.39 -25.82
N HIS A 25 -8.52 10.36 -25.30
CA HIS A 25 -9.27 9.40 -26.09
C HIS A 25 -10.58 9.98 -26.67
N LEU A 26 -10.95 11.20 -26.29
CA LEU A 26 -12.06 11.97 -26.86
C LEU A 26 -11.53 13.27 -27.49
N ASP A 27 -10.49 13.17 -28.32
CA ASP A 27 -9.87 14.27 -29.08
C ASP A 27 -9.45 15.47 -28.22
N GLY A 28 -9.01 15.21 -26.97
CA GLY A 28 -8.59 16.24 -26.04
C GLY A 28 -9.74 17.05 -25.45
N ARG A 29 -10.95 16.55 -25.47
CA ARG A 29 -12.12 17.20 -24.90
C ARG A 29 -11.95 17.45 -23.41
N THR A 30 -12.22 18.67 -22.96
CA THR A 30 -12.28 19.00 -21.54
C THR A 30 -13.68 18.73 -21.01
N VAL A 31 -13.76 17.93 -19.93
CA VAL A 31 -15.00 17.63 -19.23
C VAL A 31 -14.85 17.95 -17.75
N LYS A 32 -15.92 18.35 -17.09
CA LYS A 32 -15.93 18.55 -15.65
C LYS A 32 -16.19 17.20 -14.95
N ARG A 33 -15.19 16.74 -14.18
CA ARG A 33 -15.36 15.57 -13.31
C ARG A 33 -16.26 15.97 -12.14
N THR A 34 -17.42 15.38 -12.05
CA THR A 34 -18.39 15.50 -10.96
C THR A 34 -18.81 14.10 -10.55
N HIS A 35 -19.65 13.94 -9.53
CA HIS A 35 -20.03 12.63 -8.97
C HIS A 35 -18.82 11.82 -8.49
N ASP A 36 -17.92 12.49 -7.75
CA ASP A 36 -16.71 11.91 -7.19
C ASP A 36 -16.53 12.27 -5.70
N LYS A 37 -17.65 12.61 -5.04
CA LYS A 37 -17.64 13.03 -3.63
C LYS A 37 -17.11 11.91 -2.75
N PHE A 38 -16.27 12.33 -1.83
CA PHE A 38 -15.70 11.46 -0.81
C PHE A 38 -16.01 12.00 0.57
N SER A 39 -16.47 11.13 1.46
CA SER A 39 -16.59 11.45 2.88
C SER A 39 -16.13 10.29 3.74
N LYS A 40 -15.40 10.60 4.80
CA LYS A 40 -14.88 9.62 5.74
C LYS A 40 -14.93 10.15 7.17
N ILE A 41 -15.47 9.33 8.05
CA ILE A 41 -15.43 9.53 9.50
C ILE A 41 -14.56 8.44 10.10
N ILE A 42 -13.63 8.82 10.96
CA ILE A 42 -12.88 7.91 11.81
C ILE A 42 -13.07 8.40 13.23
N GLY A 43 -13.48 7.50 14.14
CA GLY A 43 -13.54 7.76 15.56
C GLY A 43 -12.87 6.64 16.33
N GLY A 44 -12.24 6.95 17.45
CA GLY A 44 -11.59 5.92 18.25
C GLY A 44 -11.36 6.32 19.69
N ALA A 45 -11.22 5.31 20.52
CA ALA A 45 -10.86 5.43 21.92
C ALA A 45 -9.76 4.43 22.27
N SER A 46 -8.94 4.76 23.23
CA SER A 46 -7.88 3.88 23.71
C SER A 46 -7.73 3.97 25.24
N VAL A 47 -7.36 2.85 25.81
CA VAL A 47 -6.97 2.76 27.22
C VAL A 47 -5.61 2.07 27.27
N LYS A 48 -4.66 2.71 27.96
CA LYS A 48 -3.31 2.19 28.16
C LYS A 48 -3.02 2.11 29.66
N ALA A 49 -2.49 0.99 30.11
CA ALA A 49 -2.05 0.75 31.47
C ALA A 49 -0.56 0.36 31.48
N THR A 50 0.25 0.95 32.40
CA THR A 50 1.71 0.81 32.39
C THR A 50 2.31 0.44 33.75
N LYS A 51 1.52 0.20 34.78
CA LYS A 51 2.01 -0.03 36.15
C LYS A 51 1.44 -1.28 36.81
N TRP A 52 1.14 -2.30 36.03
CA TRP A 52 0.61 -3.56 36.54
C TRP A 52 1.66 -4.67 36.38
N TRP A 53 1.24 -5.94 36.35
CA TRP A 53 2.15 -7.05 36.07
C TRP A 53 2.85 -6.95 34.70
N PHE A 54 2.16 -6.39 33.70
CA PHE A 54 2.71 -6.08 32.39
C PHE A 54 3.32 -4.66 32.35
N ASP A 55 4.25 -4.42 31.46
CA ASP A 55 4.88 -3.12 31.28
C ASP A 55 4.00 -2.18 30.45
N GLU A 56 3.28 -2.73 29.48
CA GLU A 56 2.24 -2.06 28.73
C GLU A 56 1.08 -3.00 28.40
N LEU A 57 -0.14 -2.55 28.71
CA LEU A 57 -1.38 -3.11 28.17
C LEU A 57 -2.13 -1.96 27.50
N LYS A 58 -2.40 -2.08 26.21
CA LYS A 58 -3.14 -1.08 25.44
C LYS A 58 -4.33 -1.76 24.76
N TRP A 59 -5.50 -1.19 24.98
CA TRP A 59 -6.71 -1.54 24.26
C TRP A 59 -7.16 -0.36 23.42
N GLU A 60 -7.61 -0.64 22.17
CA GLU A 60 -8.09 0.35 21.22
C GLU A 60 -9.41 -0.10 20.60
N LEU A 61 -10.29 0.84 20.39
CA LEU A 61 -11.53 0.68 19.64
C LEU A 61 -11.58 1.76 18.56
N ILE A 62 -11.76 1.35 17.29
CA ILE A 62 -11.78 2.25 16.15
C ILE A 62 -13.02 1.95 15.32
N PHE A 63 -13.76 2.99 14.98
CA PHE A 63 -14.86 2.96 14.05
C PHE A 63 -14.50 3.78 12.82
N THR A 64 -14.81 3.26 11.62
CA THR A 64 -14.69 4.00 10.37
C THR A 64 -15.96 3.90 9.55
N HIS A 65 -16.34 5.00 8.91
CA HIS A 65 -17.40 5.03 7.92
C HIS A 65 -16.92 5.83 6.71
N THR A 66 -17.05 5.24 5.52
CA THR A 66 -16.65 5.88 4.25
C THR A 66 -17.79 5.77 3.25
N ARG A 67 -18.03 6.85 2.51
CA ARG A 67 -18.87 6.89 1.32
C ARG A 67 -18.09 7.59 0.21
N GLN A 68 -18.06 6.98 -0.97
CA GLN A 68 -17.39 7.53 -2.14
C GLN A 68 -18.28 7.33 -3.36
N GLU A 69 -18.61 8.41 -4.04
CA GLU A 69 -19.19 8.38 -5.37
C GLU A 69 -18.13 7.88 -6.36
N ILE A 70 -18.56 7.27 -7.43
CA ILE A 70 -17.67 6.67 -8.43
C ILE A 70 -17.80 7.44 -9.72
N GLN A 71 -16.67 7.91 -10.27
CA GLN A 71 -16.66 8.54 -11.58
C GLN A 71 -15.70 7.82 -12.52
N GLY A 72 -16.20 7.54 -13.71
CA GLY A 72 -15.43 6.93 -14.80
C GLY A 72 -14.59 7.92 -15.59
N ILE A 73 -13.99 7.41 -16.66
CA ILE A 73 -13.22 8.19 -17.65
C ILE A 73 -13.91 8.10 -19.01
N ASP A 74 -14.36 6.91 -19.38
CA ASP A 74 -14.95 6.64 -20.70
C ASP A 74 -16.41 7.13 -20.79
N GLN A 75 -17.07 7.27 -19.66
CA GLN A 75 -18.47 7.66 -19.57
C GLN A 75 -18.77 8.43 -18.28
N TYR A 76 -19.84 9.21 -18.30
CA TYR A 76 -20.31 9.94 -17.14
C TYR A 76 -21.15 9.05 -16.23
N ILE A 77 -20.74 8.89 -14.99
CA ILE A 77 -21.44 8.10 -13.96
C ILE A 77 -22.22 9.02 -13.04
N ARG A 78 -23.46 8.68 -12.69
CA ARG A 78 -24.41 9.55 -11.98
C ARG A 78 -24.91 8.99 -10.65
N GLU A 79 -24.99 7.67 -10.51
CA GLU A 79 -25.68 7.02 -9.39
C GLU A 79 -24.77 6.09 -8.57
N ALA A 80 -23.73 5.55 -9.20
CA ALA A 80 -22.87 4.55 -8.57
C ALA A 80 -22.02 5.12 -7.43
N PHE A 81 -21.99 4.42 -6.31
CA PHE A 81 -21.16 4.76 -5.16
C PHE A 81 -20.74 3.54 -4.36
N ASN A 82 -19.63 3.68 -3.65
CA ASN A 82 -19.14 2.73 -2.65
C ASN A 82 -19.47 3.21 -1.24
N LYS A 83 -19.75 2.26 -0.35
CA LYS A 83 -19.90 2.49 1.09
C LYS A 83 -19.12 1.45 1.87
N SER A 84 -18.50 1.84 2.98
CA SER A 84 -17.89 0.91 3.92
C SER A 84 -18.02 1.37 5.36
N GLN A 85 -18.09 0.40 6.27
CA GLN A 85 -18.10 0.61 7.71
C GLN A 85 -17.20 -0.46 8.33
N ASN A 86 -16.34 -0.07 9.27
CA ASN A 86 -15.53 -1.02 10.01
C ASN A 86 -15.56 -0.68 11.49
N LEU A 87 -15.64 -1.71 12.30
CA LEU A 87 -15.45 -1.66 13.74
C LEU A 87 -14.26 -2.56 14.08
N ILE A 88 -13.22 -1.99 14.63
CA ILE A 88 -11.96 -2.66 14.91
C ILE A 88 -11.68 -2.53 16.40
N THR A 89 -11.37 -3.65 17.06
CA THR A 89 -10.82 -3.64 18.40
C THR A 89 -9.46 -4.33 18.42
N ALA A 90 -8.50 -3.73 19.10
CA ALA A 90 -7.13 -4.23 19.20
C ALA A 90 -6.66 -4.25 20.64
N LEU A 91 -5.87 -5.27 20.98
CA LEU A 91 -5.21 -5.43 22.25
C LEU A 91 -3.72 -5.64 22.02
N LYS A 92 -2.89 -4.88 22.73
CA LYS A 92 -1.44 -5.05 22.77
C LYS A 92 -1.00 -5.24 24.20
N LEU A 93 -0.16 -6.24 24.44
CA LEU A 93 0.46 -6.55 25.72
C LEU A 93 1.97 -6.64 25.52
N GLN A 94 2.72 -5.96 26.40
CA GLN A 94 4.18 -6.06 26.46
C GLN A 94 4.61 -6.40 27.87
N LYS A 95 5.58 -7.32 27.98
CA LYS A 95 6.19 -7.72 29.24
C LYS A 95 7.67 -8.01 29.05
N GLU A 96 8.51 -7.21 29.66
CA GLU A 96 9.94 -7.46 29.79
C GLU A 96 10.20 -8.52 30.85
N ASN A 97 11.25 -9.32 30.64
CA ASN A 97 11.65 -10.40 31.55
C ASN A 97 10.48 -11.36 31.89
N PHE A 98 9.70 -11.75 30.85
CA PHE A 98 8.55 -12.63 30.95
C PHE A 98 9.01 -14.05 31.34
N PHE A 99 8.69 -14.51 32.55
CA PHE A 99 9.12 -15.77 33.17
C PHE A 99 10.63 -15.94 33.40
N ALA A 100 11.52 -15.31 32.63
CA ALA A 100 12.95 -15.42 32.78
C ALA A 100 13.65 -14.08 32.45
N PRO A 101 14.78 -13.75 33.11
CA PRO A 101 15.57 -12.58 32.73
C PRO A 101 16.01 -12.64 31.27
N GLY A 102 15.85 -11.53 30.55
CA GLY A 102 16.19 -11.40 29.14
C GLY A 102 15.17 -11.99 28.15
N LEU A 103 14.05 -12.56 28.65
CA LEU A 103 12.95 -13.00 27.79
C LEU A 103 11.85 -11.93 27.76
N ASP A 104 11.65 -11.29 26.62
CA ASP A 104 10.63 -10.27 26.43
C ASP A 104 9.48 -10.83 25.58
N LEU A 105 8.26 -10.47 25.97
CA LEU A 105 7.02 -10.84 25.28
C LEU A 105 6.36 -9.59 24.71
N THR A 106 5.98 -9.65 23.43
CA THR A 106 4.97 -8.75 22.85
C THR A 106 3.87 -9.59 22.22
N PHE A 107 2.63 -9.35 22.63
CA PHE A 107 1.44 -9.97 22.05
C PHE A 107 0.50 -8.89 21.56
N GLU A 108 0.04 -9.02 20.32
CA GLU A 108 -0.93 -8.13 19.71
C GLU A 108 -2.05 -8.94 19.08
N THR A 109 -3.29 -8.52 19.26
CA THR A 109 -4.43 -9.13 18.57
C THR A 109 -5.42 -8.06 18.14
N LEU A 110 -6.05 -8.31 16.99
CA LEU A 110 -7.03 -7.43 16.36
C LEU A 110 -8.23 -8.26 15.94
N LEU A 111 -9.42 -7.74 16.22
CA LEU A 111 -10.69 -8.23 15.69
C LEU A 111 -11.32 -7.11 14.90
N SER A 112 -11.79 -7.39 13.68
CA SER A 112 -12.48 -6.43 12.82
C SER A 112 -13.80 -7.02 12.33
N TYR A 113 -14.83 -6.21 12.39
CA TYR A 113 -16.07 -6.40 11.66
C TYR A 113 -16.16 -5.34 10.56
N GLY A 114 -16.16 -5.78 9.30
CA GLY A 114 -16.29 -4.95 8.13
C GLY A 114 -17.63 -5.14 7.44
N ARG A 115 -18.17 -4.07 6.88
CA ARG A 115 -19.31 -4.08 5.98
C ARG A 115 -19.01 -3.13 4.83
N TYR A 116 -19.04 -3.63 3.61
CA TYR A 116 -18.75 -2.83 2.43
C TYR A 116 -19.60 -3.29 1.23
N GLY A 117 -19.84 -2.39 0.32
CA GLY A 117 -20.56 -2.71 -0.89
C GLY A 117 -20.57 -1.56 -1.87
N MET A 118 -20.80 -1.90 -3.13
CA MET A 118 -21.10 -0.97 -4.19
C MET A 118 -22.60 -0.93 -4.42
N THR A 119 -23.12 0.24 -4.75
CA THR A 119 -24.48 0.43 -5.22
C THR A 119 -24.42 1.04 -6.63
N ASP A 120 -25.03 0.37 -7.59
CA ASP A 120 -25.21 0.79 -8.98
C ASP A 120 -26.54 0.23 -9.48
N LYS A 121 -27.58 1.06 -9.40
CA LYS A 121 -28.96 0.68 -9.78
C LYS A 121 -29.45 1.39 -11.03
N ALA A 122 -28.56 2.10 -11.73
CA ALA A 122 -28.91 2.83 -12.93
C ALA A 122 -29.44 1.90 -14.01
N LEU A 123 -30.47 2.34 -14.75
CA LEU A 123 -31.07 1.58 -15.84
C LEU A 123 -30.39 1.82 -17.19
N CYS A 124 -29.58 2.88 -17.29
CA CYS A 124 -28.83 3.25 -18.48
C CYS A 124 -27.48 3.84 -18.11
N ARG A 125 -26.61 3.99 -19.08
CA ARG A 125 -25.34 4.73 -18.98
C ARG A 125 -25.52 6.13 -19.55
N TYR A 126 -24.54 7.00 -19.35
CA TYR A 126 -24.55 8.36 -19.89
C TYR A 126 -23.21 8.67 -20.57
N ASP A 127 -23.28 9.39 -21.70
CA ASP A 127 -22.08 10.02 -22.26
C ASP A 127 -21.72 11.29 -21.47
N TRP A 128 -20.61 11.92 -21.81
CA TRP A 128 -20.17 13.16 -21.15
C TRP A 128 -21.02 14.40 -21.51
N ASP A 129 -21.98 14.26 -22.41
CA ASP A 129 -23.00 15.29 -22.70
C ASP A 129 -24.29 15.07 -21.89
N GLY A 130 -24.34 13.96 -21.14
CA GLY A 130 -25.49 13.58 -20.33
C GLY A 130 -26.60 12.89 -21.12
N ASN A 131 -26.34 12.47 -22.36
CA ASN A 131 -27.30 11.69 -23.14
C ASN A 131 -27.33 10.24 -22.65
N PRO A 132 -28.51 9.63 -22.54
CA PRO A 132 -28.63 8.24 -22.11
C PRO A 132 -28.11 7.29 -23.20
N LEU A 133 -27.32 6.32 -22.78
CA LEU A 133 -26.81 5.21 -23.57
C LEU A 133 -27.37 3.89 -23.01
N PRO A 134 -27.59 2.86 -23.83
CA PRO A 134 -27.99 1.55 -23.33
C PRO A 134 -27.00 1.02 -22.28
N ALA A 135 -27.50 0.44 -21.20
CA ALA A 135 -26.65 -0.33 -20.28
C ALA A 135 -26.04 -1.55 -21.01
N VAL A 136 -24.90 -2.01 -20.53
CA VAL A 136 -24.25 -3.22 -21.10
C VAL A 136 -25.10 -4.46 -20.79
N SER A 137 -25.64 -4.53 -19.58
CA SER A 137 -26.56 -5.58 -19.15
C SER A 137 -28.01 -5.18 -19.35
N PRO A 138 -28.89 -6.09 -19.80
CA PRO A 138 -30.33 -5.85 -19.84
C PRO A 138 -30.95 -5.62 -18.46
N PHE A 139 -30.20 -5.89 -17.38
CA PHE A 139 -30.63 -5.68 -16.00
C PHE A 139 -30.23 -4.30 -15.43
N GLY A 140 -29.46 -3.50 -16.21
CA GLY A 140 -28.97 -2.19 -15.78
C GLY A 140 -27.48 -2.22 -15.36
N GLY A 141 -27.07 -1.18 -14.65
CA GLY A 141 -25.70 -0.88 -14.27
C GLY A 141 -25.07 0.18 -15.18
N GLU A 142 -24.53 1.24 -14.61
CA GLU A 142 -23.86 2.29 -15.37
C GLU A 142 -22.34 2.16 -15.32
N GLN A 143 -21.79 1.64 -14.24
CA GLN A 143 -20.34 1.48 -14.11
C GLN A 143 -19.85 0.16 -14.68
N GLY A 144 -20.60 -0.93 -14.48
CA GLY A 144 -20.20 -2.28 -14.81
C GLY A 144 -21.11 -2.96 -15.82
N ASN A 145 -20.91 -4.27 -15.96
CA ASN A 145 -21.76 -5.11 -16.82
C ASN A 145 -22.99 -5.65 -16.13
N HIS A 146 -23.21 -5.30 -14.90
CA HIS A 146 -24.37 -5.70 -14.11
C HIS A 146 -24.68 -4.63 -13.05
N PRO A 147 -25.95 -4.49 -12.67
CA PRO A 147 -26.30 -3.66 -11.53
C PRO A 147 -25.80 -4.29 -10.24
N SER A 148 -25.66 -3.49 -9.19
CA SER A 148 -25.19 -3.93 -7.88
C SER A 148 -25.95 -3.26 -6.75
N ASP A 149 -26.25 -3.99 -5.70
CA ASP A 149 -26.64 -3.51 -4.37
C ASP A 149 -25.91 -4.33 -3.32
N GLY A 150 -24.57 -4.26 -3.37
CA GLY A 150 -23.69 -5.09 -2.57
C GLY A 150 -23.76 -4.76 -1.08
N ASP A 151 -23.80 -5.79 -0.25
CA ASP A 151 -23.69 -5.74 1.22
C ASP A 151 -22.80 -6.88 1.71
N ASN A 152 -21.50 -6.70 1.55
CA ASN A 152 -20.50 -7.71 1.90
C ASN A 152 -20.07 -7.53 3.35
N LYS A 153 -20.15 -8.58 4.15
CA LYS A 153 -19.69 -8.59 5.54
C LYS A 153 -18.40 -9.37 5.65
N SER A 154 -17.44 -8.84 6.42
CA SER A 154 -16.21 -9.54 6.76
C SER A 154 -16.02 -9.59 8.28
N TYR A 155 -15.46 -10.70 8.74
CA TYR A 155 -15.00 -10.91 10.11
C TYR A 155 -13.54 -11.31 10.03
N ASP A 156 -12.68 -10.45 10.56
CA ASP A 156 -11.24 -10.60 10.46
C ASP A 156 -10.64 -10.71 11.86
N TRP A 157 -9.73 -11.64 12.01
CA TRP A 157 -8.88 -11.78 13.19
C TRP A 157 -7.43 -11.79 12.77
N SER A 158 -6.59 -11.06 13.51
CA SER A 158 -5.13 -11.08 13.38
C SER A 158 -4.51 -11.21 14.76
N GLY A 159 -3.54 -12.09 14.90
CA GLY A 159 -2.74 -12.26 16.12
C GLY A 159 -1.26 -12.26 15.81
N LYS A 160 -0.47 -11.56 16.63
CA LYS A 160 1.00 -11.57 16.57
C LYS A 160 1.56 -11.87 17.94
N LEU A 161 2.49 -12.81 17.99
CA LEU A 161 3.30 -13.14 19.15
C LEU A 161 4.76 -12.92 18.80
N ASN A 162 5.44 -12.14 19.59
CA ASN A 162 6.89 -12.01 19.55
C ASN A 162 7.47 -12.39 20.90
N LEU A 163 8.42 -13.30 20.90
CA LEU A 163 9.25 -13.67 22.04
C LEU A 163 10.69 -13.38 21.68
N ASN A 164 11.31 -12.46 22.38
CA ASN A 164 12.73 -12.12 22.20
C ASN A 164 13.52 -12.56 23.43
N TYR A 165 14.49 -13.42 23.24
CA TYR A 165 15.34 -13.93 24.31
C TYR A 165 16.79 -13.48 24.13
N LEU A 166 17.22 -12.58 24.99
CA LEU A 166 18.61 -12.13 25.09
C LEU A 166 19.42 -13.14 25.87
N ILE A 167 20.14 -14.01 25.19
CA ILE A 167 21.00 -15.04 25.81
C ILE A 167 22.18 -14.37 26.52
N ASN A 168 22.82 -13.40 25.85
CA ASN A 168 23.88 -12.54 26.41
C ASN A 168 24.08 -11.31 25.50
N ALA A 169 25.09 -10.49 25.78
CA ALA A 169 25.38 -9.27 25.02
C ALA A 169 25.67 -9.49 23.52
N HIS A 170 25.93 -10.73 23.10
CA HIS A 170 26.31 -11.06 21.72
C HIS A 170 25.27 -11.89 20.98
N HIS A 171 24.37 -12.55 21.68
CA HIS A 171 23.47 -13.56 21.12
C HIS A 171 22.03 -13.33 21.58
N SER A 172 21.10 -13.27 20.64
CA SER A 172 19.67 -13.30 20.91
C SER A 172 18.91 -14.24 19.98
N LEU A 173 17.77 -14.73 20.46
CA LEU A 173 16.82 -15.51 19.70
C LEU A 173 15.49 -14.74 19.67
N ASN A 174 14.84 -14.71 18.52
CA ASN A 174 13.56 -14.06 18.37
C ASN A 174 12.59 -14.98 17.64
N LEU A 175 11.50 -15.35 18.32
CA LEU A 175 10.38 -16.11 17.75
C LEU A 175 9.24 -15.17 17.43
N ASN A 176 8.80 -15.17 16.18
CA ASN A 176 7.63 -14.44 15.72
C ASN A 176 6.58 -15.41 15.19
N VAL A 177 5.34 -15.26 15.63
CA VAL A 177 4.18 -15.96 15.07
C VAL A 177 3.15 -14.91 14.68
N CYS A 178 2.74 -14.92 13.42
CA CYS A 178 1.67 -14.09 12.91
C CYS A 178 0.59 -14.97 12.31
N ALA A 179 -0.62 -14.88 12.83
CA ALA A 179 -1.77 -15.66 12.36
C ALA A 179 -2.93 -14.74 11.99
N ASN A 180 -3.59 -15.03 10.86
CA ASN A 180 -4.72 -14.25 10.37
C ASN A 180 -5.84 -15.20 9.95
N ASN A 181 -7.08 -14.76 10.15
CA ASN A 181 -8.27 -15.45 9.67
C ASN A 181 -9.26 -14.41 9.16
N THR A 182 -9.75 -14.59 7.93
CA THR A 182 -10.80 -13.77 7.31
C THR A 182 -11.95 -14.67 6.90
N ASN A 183 -13.16 -14.25 7.24
CA ASN A 183 -14.41 -14.84 6.76
C ASN A 183 -15.21 -13.76 6.05
N MET A 184 -15.54 -13.98 4.78
CA MET A 184 -16.29 -13.06 3.95
C MET A 184 -17.65 -13.64 3.57
N PHE A 185 -18.69 -12.83 3.70
CA PHE A 185 -20.09 -13.15 3.39
C PHE A 185 -20.63 -12.09 2.43
N PRO A 186 -20.39 -12.23 1.12
CA PRO A 186 -20.94 -11.32 0.12
C PRO A 186 -22.45 -11.51 -0.02
N THR A 187 -23.14 -10.42 -0.35
CA THR A 187 -24.58 -10.41 -0.65
C THR A 187 -24.87 -9.36 -1.71
N ASP A 188 -25.31 -9.79 -2.89
CA ASP A 188 -25.74 -8.91 -3.98
C ASP A 188 -26.76 -9.62 -4.87
N SER A 189 -28.03 -9.43 -4.61
CA SER A 189 -29.10 -10.09 -5.35
C SER A 189 -29.29 -9.56 -6.77
N LEU A 190 -28.87 -8.32 -7.05
CA LEU A 190 -28.93 -7.76 -8.41
C LEU A 190 -27.85 -8.37 -9.29
N MET A 191 -26.66 -8.53 -8.75
CA MET A 191 -25.56 -9.21 -9.43
C MET A 191 -25.92 -10.67 -9.72
N ASP A 192 -26.45 -11.42 -8.75
CA ASP A 192 -26.87 -12.81 -8.93
C ASP A 192 -27.89 -12.96 -10.05
N LYS A 193 -28.89 -12.08 -10.08
CA LYS A 193 -29.90 -12.06 -11.14
C LYS A 193 -29.28 -11.79 -12.52
N ALA A 194 -28.35 -10.86 -12.60
CA ALA A 194 -27.70 -10.48 -13.85
C ALA A 194 -26.75 -11.58 -14.37
N LEU A 195 -26.05 -12.27 -13.47
CA LEU A 195 -25.15 -13.36 -13.81
C LEU A 195 -25.86 -14.69 -14.10
N GLY A 196 -27.11 -14.85 -13.64
CA GLY A 196 -27.87 -16.08 -13.78
C GLY A 196 -27.46 -17.21 -12.84
N PHE A 197 -26.64 -16.94 -11.84
CA PHE A 197 -26.24 -17.88 -10.79
C PHE A 197 -25.95 -17.16 -9.48
N ASN A 198 -25.92 -17.90 -8.38
CA ASN A 198 -25.57 -17.34 -7.07
C ASN A 198 -24.06 -17.14 -6.96
N ALA A 199 -23.61 -15.87 -7.01
CA ALA A 199 -22.23 -15.46 -6.76
C ALA A 199 -21.96 -15.14 -5.28
N ASN A 200 -22.98 -15.14 -4.42
CA ASN A 200 -22.94 -14.84 -2.99
C ASN A 200 -22.62 -16.10 -2.18
N PHE A 201 -21.38 -16.40 -1.96
CA PHE A 201 -20.95 -17.56 -1.19
C PHE A 201 -19.93 -17.19 -0.13
N HIS A 202 -20.04 -17.85 1.00
CA HIS A 202 -19.09 -17.73 2.08
C HIS A 202 -17.69 -18.15 1.61
N SER A 203 -16.71 -17.31 1.87
CA SER A 203 -15.30 -17.58 1.60
C SER A 203 -14.47 -17.37 2.86
N ARG A 204 -13.47 -18.20 3.05
CA ARG A 204 -12.58 -18.16 4.22
C ARG A 204 -11.12 -18.27 3.81
N MET A 205 -10.28 -17.51 4.50
CA MET A 205 -8.84 -17.62 4.41
C MET A 205 -8.23 -17.63 5.80
N THR A 206 -7.27 -18.54 6.00
CA THR A 206 -6.43 -18.57 7.22
C THR A 206 -4.96 -18.58 6.78
N SER A 207 -4.13 -17.77 7.41
CA SER A 207 -2.69 -17.79 7.17
C SER A 207 -1.93 -17.72 8.49
N THR A 208 -0.81 -18.44 8.57
CA THR A 208 0.12 -18.38 9.70
C THR A 208 1.54 -18.33 9.19
N THR A 209 2.31 -17.40 9.70
CA THR A 209 3.76 -17.32 9.47
C THR A 209 4.47 -17.48 10.80
N ILE A 210 5.38 -18.44 10.86
CA ILE A 210 6.25 -18.67 12.02
C ILE A 210 7.67 -18.35 11.59
N GLY A 211 8.35 -17.47 12.33
CA GLY A 211 9.72 -17.08 12.05
C GLY A 211 10.59 -17.22 13.29
N LEU A 212 11.74 -17.87 13.16
CA LEU A 212 12.75 -17.96 14.20
C LEU A 212 14.02 -17.26 13.69
N SER A 213 14.43 -16.21 14.38
CA SER A 213 15.65 -15.44 14.08
C SER A 213 16.71 -15.69 15.14
N TYR A 214 17.95 -15.78 14.70
CA TYR A 214 19.13 -15.75 15.55
C TYR A 214 19.95 -14.51 15.19
N ASP A 215 20.18 -13.66 16.19
CA ASP A 215 20.93 -12.43 16.05
C ASP A 215 22.28 -12.54 16.75
N LEU A 216 23.33 -12.16 16.02
CA LEU A 216 24.73 -12.18 16.45
C LEU A 216 25.31 -10.77 16.38
N THR A 217 25.88 -10.29 17.48
CA THR A 217 26.59 -9.01 17.57
C THR A 217 28.01 -9.22 18.03
N LEU A 218 29.02 -8.87 17.22
CA LEU A 218 30.44 -9.05 17.51
C LEU A 218 31.22 -7.72 17.40
N PHE A 219 32.47 -7.75 17.88
CA PHE A 219 33.40 -6.62 17.77
C PHE A 219 32.82 -5.29 18.30
N ASN A 220 32.23 -5.35 19.52
CA ASN A 220 31.57 -4.19 20.16
C ASN A 220 30.50 -3.54 19.27
N GLY A 221 29.71 -4.37 18.56
CA GLY A 221 28.62 -3.90 17.70
C GLY A 221 29.04 -3.49 16.28
N ARG A 222 30.32 -3.63 15.92
CA ARG A 222 30.77 -3.36 14.53
C ARG A 222 30.23 -4.36 13.53
N PHE A 223 30.10 -5.62 13.93
CA PHE A 223 29.46 -6.65 13.11
C PHE A 223 28.15 -7.08 13.71
N GLN A 224 27.11 -7.10 12.90
CA GLN A 224 25.81 -7.68 13.25
C GLN A 224 25.35 -8.59 12.14
N ASN A 225 24.79 -9.73 12.53
CA ASN A 225 24.18 -10.67 11.61
C ASN A 225 22.84 -11.15 12.18
N ALA A 226 21.82 -11.21 11.33
CA ALA A 226 20.52 -11.78 11.64
C ALA A 226 20.23 -12.89 10.63
N PHE A 227 20.09 -14.12 11.12
CA PHE A 227 19.69 -15.27 10.32
C PHE A 227 18.27 -15.68 10.73
N THR A 228 17.35 -15.78 9.78
CA THR A 228 15.95 -16.09 10.03
C THR A 228 15.49 -17.26 9.16
N ILE A 229 14.81 -18.22 9.78
CA ILE A 229 14.04 -19.25 9.07
C ILE A 229 12.55 -18.97 9.27
N LYS A 230 11.77 -19.24 8.25
CA LYS A 230 10.32 -18.98 8.27
C LYS A 230 9.54 -20.16 7.72
N ASP A 231 8.37 -20.38 8.28
CA ASP A 231 7.36 -21.30 7.78
C ASP A 231 6.07 -20.53 7.48
N PHE A 232 5.56 -20.70 6.25
CA PHE A 232 4.39 -20.01 5.71
C PHE A 232 3.30 -21.04 5.45
N ILE A 233 2.24 -20.99 6.24
CA ILE A 233 1.11 -21.91 6.16
C ILE A 233 -0.11 -21.10 5.78
N TYR A 234 -0.88 -21.54 4.79
CA TYR A 234 -2.18 -20.94 4.53
C TYR A 234 -3.20 -21.96 4.02
N SER A 235 -4.46 -21.66 4.25
CA SER A 235 -5.59 -22.38 3.68
C SER A 235 -6.66 -21.39 3.23
N SER A 236 -7.35 -21.75 2.14
CA SER A 236 -8.48 -20.98 1.61
C SER A 236 -9.60 -21.92 1.20
N ASP A 237 -10.82 -21.55 1.55
CA ASP A 237 -12.05 -22.18 1.10
C ASP A 237 -12.89 -21.15 0.38
N SER A 238 -13.21 -21.40 -0.89
CA SER A 238 -13.97 -20.48 -1.73
C SER A 238 -14.60 -21.22 -2.90
N ARG A 239 -15.13 -20.53 -3.88
CA ARG A 239 -15.63 -21.11 -5.12
C ARG A 239 -14.96 -20.48 -6.33
N SER A 240 -14.71 -21.27 -7.35
CA SER A 240 -14.23 -20.78 -8.64
C SER A 240 -15.40 -20.45 -9.54
N ILE A 241 -15.39 -19.26 -10.11
CA ILE A 241 -16.35 -18.79 -11.10
C ILE A 241 -15.72 -18.96 -12.49
N SER A 242 -16.37 -19.71 -13.37
CA SER A 242 -15.97 -19.80 -14.77
C SER A 242 -16.51 -18.60 -15.52
N THR A 243 -15.65 -17.97 -16.33
CA THR A 243 -16.03 -16.85 -17.20
C THR A 243 -16.28 -17.29 -18.64
N TYR A 244 -16.01 -18.57 -18.96
CA TYR A 244 -16.23 -19.16 -20.29
C TYR A 244 -17.58 -19.83 -20.44
N SER A 245 -18.27 -20.13 -19.36
CA SER A 245 -19.58 -20.78 -19.38
C SER A 245 -20.41 -20.29 -18.19
N ILE A 246 -21.68 -20.06 -18.41
CA ILE A 246 -22.66 -19.85 -17.34
C ILE A 246 -22.81 -21.18 -16.61
N SER A 247 -22.06 -21.37 -15.54
CA SER A 247 -22.09 -22.57 -14.71
C SER A 247 -22.02 -22.17 -13.24
N GLU A 248 -22.67 -22.96 -12.40
CA GLU A 248 -22.59 -22.71 -10.96
C GLU A 248 -21.16 -22.73 -10.45
N PRO A 249 -20.81 -21.82 -9.53
CA PRO A 249 -19.49 -21.75 -8.91
C PRO A 249 -19.12 -23.07 -8.23
N LYS A 250 -17.95 -23.62 -8.56
CA LYS A 250 -17.45 -24.89 -7.99
C LYS A 250 -16.64 -24.65 -6.73
N PRO A 251 -16.89 -25.39 -5.63
CA PRO A 251 -16.10 -25.27 -4.43
C PRO A 251 -14.65 -25.67 -4.67
N ILE A 252 -13.72 -24.89 -4.13
CA ILE A 252 -12.28 -25.18 -4.13
C ILE A 252 -11.74 -24.88 -2.74
N SER A 253 -11.06 -25.88 -2.16
CA SER A 253 -10.29 -25.75 -0.93
C SER A 253 -8.82 -25.97 -1.24
N SER A 254 -7.96 -25.15 -0.68
CA SER A 254 -6.50 -25.23 -0.83
C SER A 254 -5.83 -25.08 0.51
N SER A 255 -4.86 -25.95 0.81
CA SER A 255 -3.99 -25.81 1.96
C SER A 255 -2.55 -26.05 1.52
N LYS A 256 -1.65 -25.15 1.90
CA LYS A 256 -0.25 -25.17 1.45
C LYS A 256 0.68 -24.70 2.57
N ASN A 257 1.91 -25.23 2.52
CA ASN A 257 3.00 -24.90 3.44
C ASN A 257 4.28 -24.68 2.64
N PHE A 258 5.06 -23.66 3.02
CA PHE A 258 6.30 -23.27 2.35
C PHE A 258 7.32 -22.78 3.37
N ALA A 259 8.56 -23.21 3.19
CA ALA A 259 9.68 -22.70 3.97
C ALA A 259 10.36 -21.52 3.25
N GLY A 260 10.93 -20.62 4.05
CA GLY A 260 11.76 -19.52 3.60
C GLY A 260 12.88 -19.24 4.59
N PHE A 261 13.89 -18.52 4.13
CA PHE A 261 14.97 -18.08 5.00
C PHE A 261 15.55 -16.75 4.50
N SER A 262 16.15 -16.01 5.43
CA SER A 262 16.88 -14.78 5.13
C SER A 262 18.11 -14.65 6.02
N ASN A 263 19.13 -13.97 5.50
CA ASN A 263 20.30 -13.58 6.26
C ASN A 263 20.61 -12.12 5.94
N ALA A 264 20.77 -11.30 6.98
CA ALA A 264 21.16 -9.91 6.87
C ALA A 264 22.40 -9.67 7.70
N MET A 265 23.37 -8.96 7.14
CA MET A 265 24.61 -8.60 7.82
C MET A 265 24.91 -7.11 7.67
N ARG A 266 25.52 -6.55 8.70
CA ARG A 266 25.95 -5.17 8.76
C ARG A 266 27.38 -5.13 9.30
N TRP A 267 28.24 -4.35 8.64
CA TRP A 267 29.60 -4.08 9.09
C TRP A 267 29.85 -2.58 9.19
N LYS A 268 30.19 -2.13 10.38
CA LYS A 268 30.56 -0.74 10.67
C LYS A 268 32.08 -0.59 10.55
N PHE A 269 32.55 0.06 9.48
CA PHE A 269 33.98 0.32 9.24
C PHE A 269 34.51 1.42 10.15
N SER A 270 33.73 2.49 10.30
CA SER A 270 33.99 3.62 11.17
C SER A 270 32.69 4.11 11.79
N ASP A 271 32.71 5.16 12.62
CA ASP A 271 31.50 5.78 13.14
C ASP A 271 30.65 6.42 12.04
N GLU A 272 31.27 6.75 10.91
CA GLU A 272 30.62 7.41 9.79
C GLU A 272 30.20 6.45 8.68
N LEU A 273 30.84 5.29 8.52
CA LEU A 273 30.66 4.40 7.36
C LEU A 273 30.30 2.99 7.79
N LEU A 274 29.18 2.49 7.25
CA LEU A 274 28.77 1.10 7.35
C LEU A 274 28.38 0.49 6.00
N ALA A 275 28.63 -0.81 5.84
CA ALA A 275 28.09 -1.61 4.77
C ALA A 275 27.01 -2.56 5.31
N LYS A 276 26.03 -2.87 4.46
CA LYS A 276 25.00 -3.86 4.73
C LYS A 276 24.84 -4.78 3.51
N ALA A 277 24.57 -6.04 3.78
CA ALA A 277 24.24 -7.01 2.74
C ALA A 277 23.13 -7.91 3.25
N SER A 278 22.24 -8.33 2.35
CA SER A 278 21.23 -9.32 2.69
C SER A 278 20.96 -10.27 1.55
N PHE A 279 20.56 -11.46 1.92
CA PHE A 279 20.03 -12.50 1.04
C PHE A 279 18.73 -13.01 1.62
N ASN A 280 17.73 -13.24 0.77
CA ASN A 280 16.48 -13.86 1.17
C ASN A 280 15.97 -14.82 0.10
N SER A 281 15.34 -15.90 0.54
CA SER A 281 14.52 -16.77 -0.28
C SER A 281 13.22 -17.01 0.48
N GLU A 282 12.18 -16.27 0.15
CA GLU A 282 10.95 -16.19 0.91
C GLU A 282 9.71 -16.31 0.02
N VAL A 283 8.58 -16.56 0.66
CA VAL A 283 7.31 -16.71 -0.02
C VAL A 283 6.37 -15.58 0.42
N ARG A 284 5.68 -14.96 -0.55
CA ARG A 284 4.55 -14.08 -0.29
C ARG A 284 3.25 -14.88 -0.41
N ILE A 285 2.58 -15.11 0.71
CA ILE A 285 1.24 -15.71 0.71
C ILE A 285 0.30 -14.77 -0.07
N PRO A 286 -0.54 -15.29 -1.00
CA PRO A 286 -1.56 -14.47 -1.65
C PRO A 286 -2.46 -13.79 -0.62
N SER A 287 -2.88 -12.56 -0.89
CA SER A 287 -3.79 -11.82 -0.01
C SER A 287 -5.20 -12.42 -0.02
N THR A 288 -6.02 -12.02 0.93
CA THR A 288 -7.43 -12.42 1.00
C THR A 288 -8.16 -12.06 -0.30
N GLU A 289 -7.99 -10.83 -0.81
CA GLU A 289 -8.63 -10.39 -2.06
C GLU A 289 -8.15 -11.20 -3.27
N GLU A 290 -6.86 -11.55 -3.33
CA GLU A 290 -6.32 -12.37 -4.42
C GLU A 290 -6.93 -13.77 -4.46
N LEU A 291 -7.16 -14.40 -3.30
CA LEU A 291 -7.68 -15.76 -3.21
C LEU A 291 -9.21 -15.83 -3.29
N ILE A 292 -9.90 -14.96 -2.57
CA ILE A 292 -11.36 -15.06 -2.40
C ILE A 292 -12.14 -13.90 -3.05
N GLY A 293 -11.42 -12.96 -3.71
CA GLY A 293 -12.04 -11.83 -4.39
C GLY A 293 -12.58 -10.76 -3.41
N ASN A 294 -13.34 -9.82 -3.96
CA ASN A 294 -13.95 -8.73 -3.18
C ASN A 294 -15.49 -8.78 -3.16
N GLY A 295 -16.09 -9.84 -3.73
CA GLY A 295 -17.55 -10.01 -3.80
C GLY A 295 -18.25 -9.11 -4.82
N TYR A 296 -17.51 -8.41 -5.69
CA TYR A 296 -18.06 -7.53 -6.71
C TYR A 296 -17.30 -7.63 -8.05
N SER A 297 -16.19 -6.92 -8.19
CA SER A 297 -15.44 -6.78 -9.44
C SER A 297 -14.20 -7.67 -9.54
N ILE A 298 -13.73 -8.21 -8.40
CA ILE A 298 -12.59 -9.11 -8.35
C ILE A 298 -13.09 -10.52 -8.06
N LEU A 299 -12.92 -11.38 -9.06
CA LEU A 299 -13.32 -12.79 -8.99
C LEU A 299 -12.34 -13.59 -8.14
N PRO A 300 -12.82 -14.59 -7.38
CA PRO A 300 -11.96 -15.46 -6.61
C PRO A 300 -10.94 -16.21 -7.47
N SER A 301 -9.73 -16.38 -6.96
CA SER A 301 -8.65 -17.16 -7.56
C SER A 301 -8.02 -18.13 -6.53
N PRO A 302 -8.81 -19.09 -5.99
CA PRO A 302 -8.37 -19.94 -4.87
C PRO A 302 -7.25 -20.91 -5.22
N ALA A 303 -6.94 -21.09 -6.50
CA ALA A 303 -5.86 -21.95 -6.98
C ALA A 303 -4.50 -21.22 -7.10
N LEU A 304 -4.42 -19.92 -6.78
CA LEU A 304 -3.17 -19.18 -6.84
C LEU A 304 -2.05 -19.87 -6.05
N LYS A 305 -0.88 -19.86 -6.66
CA LYS A 305 0.37 -20.20 -5.97
C LYS A 305 0.94 -18.95 -5.32
N PRO A 306 1.62 -19.06 -4.16
CA PRO A 306 2.36 -17.94 -3.60
C PRO A 306 3.50 -17.55 -4.52
N GLU A 307 3.85 -16.28 -4.49
CA GLU A 307 5.08 -15.80 -5.12
C GLU A 307 6.28 -16.23 -4.30
N ARG A 308 7.34 -16.70 -4.96
CA ARG A 308 8.64 -16.92 -4.35
C ARG A 308 9.61 -15.86 -4.81
N THR A 309 10.25 -15.18 -3.86
CA THR A 309 11.27 -14.18 -4.15
C THR A 309 12.63 -14.70 -3.65
N THR A 310 13.63 -14.69 -4.53
CA THR A 310 15.03 -14.82 -4.15
C THR A 310 15.72 -13.49 -4.41
N GLY A 311 16.24 -12.87 -3.36
CA GLY A 311 16.76 -11.52 -3.39
C GLY A 311 18.15 -11.37 -2.80
N TYR A 312 18.95 -10.49 -3.41
CA TYR A 312 20.26 -10.05 -2.95
C TYR A 312 20.28 -8.53 -2.87
N ASN A 313 20.73 -7.99 -1.75
CA ASN A 313 20.87 -6.56 -1.57
C ASN A 313 22.24 -6.24 -0.99
N ILE A 314 22.85 -5.16 -1.46
CA ILE A 314 24.09 -4.61 -0.93
C ILE A 314 23.91 -3.10 -0.78
N GLY A 315 24.31 -2.56 0.36
CA GLY A 315 24.17 -1.14 0.65
C GLY A 315 25.39 -0.57 1.37
N LEU A 316 25.61 0.71 1.15
CA LEU A 316 26.58 1.53 1.86
C LEU A 316 25.85 2.72 2.47
N LEU A 317 26.09 3.00 3.72
CA LEU A 317 25.58 4.18 4.42
C LEU A 317 26.76 4.98 4.96
N TYR A 318 26.82 6.24 4.56
CA TYR A 318 27.70 7.25 5.13
C TYR A 318 26.88 8.23 5.95
N HIS A 319 27.21 8.40 7.21
CA HIS A 319 26.56 9.33 8.13
C HIS A 319 27.60 10.15 8.87
N LYS A 320 27.49 11.47 8.80
CA LYS A 320 28.41 12.38 9.47
C LYS A 320 27.66 13.45 10.25
N ALA A 321 27.87 13.49 11.56
CA ALA A 321 27.42 14.60 12.37
C ALA A 321 28.31 15.82 12.13
N LEU A 322 27.71 16.98 11.93
CA LEU A 322 28.39 18.26 11.74
C LEU A 322 28.61 18.95 13.10
N LYS A 323 29.62 19.84 13.17
CA LYS A 323 29.98 20.54 14.40
C LYS A 323 28.87 21.42 14.96
N ASP A 324 28.00 21.92 14.09
CA ASP A 324 26.91 22.84 14.45
C ASP A 324 25.57 22.13 14.75
N GLY A 325 25.64 20.81 15.02
CA GLY A 325 24.47 20.00 15.36
C GLY A 325 23.67 19.47 14.16
N GLY A 326 24.09 19.79 12.94
CA GLY A 326 23.51 19.22 11.71
C GLY A 326 24.09 17.85 11.37
N MET A 327 23.60 17.24 10.29
CA MET A 327 24.08 15.96 9.79
C MET A 327 24.14 15.94 8.25
N ILE A 328 24.98 15.05 7.72
CA ILE A 328 24.95 14.60 6.32
C ILE A 328 24.79 13.09 6.33
N GLU A 329 23.85 12.58 5.56
CA GLU A 329 23.64 11.15 5.37
C GLU A 329 23.50 10.84 3.88
N MET A 330 24.22 9.82 3.43
CA MET A 330 24.16 9.32 2.05
C MET A 330 24.03 7.80 2.10
N GLU A 331 23.08 7.26 1.36
CA GLU A 331 22.84 5.83 1.28
C GLU A 331 22.81 5.39 -0.19
N LEU A 332 23.57 4.36 -0.51
CA LEU A 332 23.55 3.68 -1.81
C LEU A 332 23.14 2.23 -1.58
N ASN A 333 22.08 1.81 -2.25
CA ASN A 333 21.62 0.41 -2.25
C ASN A 333 21.62 -0.12 -3.68
N SER A 334 21.98 -1.38 -3.85
CA SER A 334 21.81 -2.16 -5.08
C SER A 334 21.06 -3.44 -4.75
N PHE A 335 20.14 -3.82 -5.61
CA PHE A 335 19.34 -5.01 -5.43
C PHE A 335 19.24 -5.83 -6.72
N TYR A 336 19.10 -7.13 -6.53
CA TYR A 336 18.80 -8.09 -7.57
C TYR A 336 17.82 -9.13 -7.02
N ASN A 337 16.62 -9.22 -7.63
CA ASN A 337 15.57 -10.14 -7.20
C ASN A 337 15.05 -10.94 -8.39
N THR A 338 14.77 -12.22 -8.14
CA THR A 338 13.97 -13.07 -9.02
C THR A 338 12.67 -13.41 -8.32
N LEU A 339 11.56 -13.28 -9.05
CA LEU A 339 10.21 -13.63 -8.58
C LEU A 339 9.70 -14.77 -9.44
N GLU A 340 9.34 -15.87 -8.80
CA GLU A 340 8.65 -17.00 -9.41
C GLU A 340 7.16 -16.93 -9.06
N ASP A 341 6.31 -17.37 -10.00
CA ASP A 341 4.85 -17.36 -9.84
C ASP A 341 4.27 -15.98 -9.43
N MET A 342 4.87 -14.87 -9.91
CA MET A 342 4.39 -13.51 -9.64
C MET A 342 2.87 -13.42 -9.82
N ILE A 343 2.17 -12.88 -8.84
CA ILE A 343 0.72 -12.69 -8.90
C ILE A 343 0.42 -11.34 -9.54
N ARG A 344 -0.35 -11.36 -10.61
CA ARG A 344 -0.72 -10.16 -11.36
C ARG A 344 -2.23 -10.02 -11.46
N PHE A 345 -2.70 -8.80 -11.25
CA PHE A 345 -4.07 -8.40 -11.55
C PHE A 345 -4.28 -8.38 -13.07
N THR A 346 -5.29 -9.09 -13.54
CA THR A 346 -5.59 -9.22 -14.98
C THR A 346 -7.08 -9.01 -15.23
N PRO A 347 -7.44 -8.21 -16.24
CA PRO A 347 -8.82 -8.14 -16.68
C PRO A 347 -9.35 -9.54 -17.01
N ASP A 348 -10.61 -9.78 -16.74
CA ASP A 348 -11.29 -11.01 -17.12
C ASP A 348 -12.04 -10.84 -18.46
N MET A 349 -12.61 -11.93 -18.98
CA MET A 349 -13.43 -11.88 -20.20
C MET A 349 -14.78 -11.18 -19.98
N ILE A 350 -15.25 -11.14 -18.73
CA ILE A 350 -16.39 -10.30 -18.39
C ILE A 350 -15.84 -8.88 -18.20
N PRO A 351 -16.20 -7.93 -19.08
CA PRO A 351 -15.77 -6.55 -18.93
C PRO A 351 -16.08 -6.00 -17.54
N THR A 352 -15.23 -5.13 -17.00
CA THR A 352 -15.27 -4.58 -15.63
C THR A 352 -15.03 -5.58 -14.50
N MET A 353 -14.85 -6.87 -14.80
CA MET A 353 -14.35 -7.85 -13.85
C MET A 353 -12.87 -8.14 -14.07
N ALA A 354 -12.19 -8.49 -13.01
CA ALA A 354 -10.79 -8.87 -13.04
C ALA A 354 -10.53 -10.04 -12.09
N ARG A 355 -9.38 -10.65 -12.22
CA ARG A 355 -8.89 -11.65 -11.26
C ARG A 355 -7.38 -11.62 -11.18
N TYR A 356 -6.87 -12.16 -10.13
CA TYR A 356 -5.44 -12.36 -9.96
C TYR A 356 -5.02 -13.71 -10.58
N ARG A 357 -3.88 -13.71 -11.27
CA ARG A 357 -3.29 -14.92 -11.89
C ARG A 357 -1.80 -14.94 -11.63
N ASN A 358 -1.23 -16.15 -11.53
CA ASN A 358 0.22 -16.26 -11.55
C ASN A 358 0.74 -15.94 -12.96
N PHE A 359 1.55 -14.89 -13.05
CA PHE A 359 2.13 -14.44 -14.30
C PHE A 359 3.34 -15.29 -14.70
N GLY A 360 4.14 -15.71 -13.71
CA GLY A 360 5.32 -16.53 -13.90
C GLY A 360 6.59 -15.83 -13.42
N GLU A 361 7.70 -16.02 -14.15
CA GLU A 361 9.03 -15.57 -13.70
C GLU A 361 9.31 -14.13 -14.12
N VAL A 362 9.77 -13.34 -13.16
CA VAL A 362 10.18 -11.92 -13.34
C VAL A 362 11.51 -11.70 -12.63
N GLN A 363 12.38 -10.93 -13.27
CA GLN A 363 13.63 -10.48 -12.68
C GLN A 363 13.60 -8.97 -12.51
N THR A 364 14.02 -8.47 -11.34
CA THR A 364 14.25 -7.04 -11.13
C THR A 364 15.65 -6.79 -10.60
N MET A 365 16.28 -5.75 -11.10
CA MET A 365 17.54 -5.24 -10.57
C MET A 365 17.53 -3.73 -10.58
N GLY A 366 18.24 -3.12 -9.64
CA GLY A 366 18.25 -1.67 -9.56
C GLY A 366 19.26 -1.11 -8.58
N ILE A 367 19.29 0.21 -8.59
CA ILE A 367 20.14 1.03 -7.72
C ILE A 367 19.27 2.15 -7.15
N GLU A 368 19.43 2.39 -5.87
CA GLU A 368 18.80 3.48 -5.13
C GLU A 368 19.89 4.33 -4.49
N LEU A 369 19.78 5.63 -4.65
CA LEU A 369 20.64 6.62 -4.02
C LEU A 369 19.77 7.58 -3.22
N GLU A 370 20.11 7.78 -1.96
CA GLU A 370 19.53 8.80 -1.09
C GLU A 370 20.65 9.69 -0.54
N ALA A 371 20.41 11.00 -0.50
CA ALA A 371 21.28 11.97 0.15
C ALA A 371 20.42 12.98 0.89
N LYS A 372 20.76 13.27 2.14
CA LYS A 372 20.07 14.28 2.95
C LYS A 372 21.03 14.91 3.95
N GLY A 373 20.75 16.13 4.32
CA GLY A 373 21.54 16.79 5.35
C GLY A 373 21.24 18.27 5.54
N ASP A 374 21.78 18.77 6.63
CA ASP A 374 21.76 20.19 6.99
C ASP A 374 22.95 20.88 6.34
N VAL A 375 22.73 21.51 5.19
CA VAL A 375 23.79 22.26 4.46
C VAL A 375 24.16 23.53 5.22
N LEU A 376 23.17 24.13 5.88
CA LEU A 376 23.31 25.25 6.80
C LEU A 376 22.41 24.98 8.02
N PRO A 377 22.65 25.62 9.18
CA PRO A 377 21.81 25.42 10.36
C PRO A 377 20.31 25.65 10.13
N MET A 378 19.97 26.44 9.10
CA MET A 378 18.59 26.76 8.75
C MET A 378 18.12 26.10 7.44
N LEU A 379 18.97 25.33 6.76
CA LEU A 379 18.68 24.76 5.43
C LEU A 379 18.98 23.27 5.38
N TYR A 380 17.92 22.50 5.32
CA TYR A 380 17.95 21.06 5.09
C TYR A 380 17.64 20.75 3.63
N LEU A 381 18.42 19.87 3.03
CA LEU A 381 18.22 19.35 1.68
C LEU A 381 18.07 17.84 1.71
N TYR A 382 17.27 17.31 0.78
CA TYR A 382 17.24 15.89 0.52
C TYR A 382 17.04 15.61 -0.98
N ALA A 383 17.57 14.49 -1.43
CA ALA A 383 17.35 13.95 -2.77
C ALA A 383 17.38 12.43 -2.71
N ASN A 384 16.50 11.77 -3.46
CA ASN A 384 16.55 10.34 -3.68
C ASN A 384 16.27 10.03 -5.15
N THR A 385 16.86 8.95 -5.64
CA THR A 385 16.61 8.46 -6.99
C THR A 385 16.65 6.94 -7.01
N THR A 386 15.76 6.36 -7.80
CA THR A 386 15.67 4.92 -8.05
C THR A 386 15.75 4.65 -9.54
N TYR A 387 16.67 3.80 -9.94
CA TYR A 387 16.67 3.16 -11.24
C TYR A 387 16.42 1.66 -11.05
N GLN A 388 15.40 1.13 -11.72
CA GLN A 388 15.06 -0.29 -11.68
C GLN A 388 14.79 -0.82 -13.10
N ASP A 389 15.17 -2.06 -13.34
CA ASP A 389 14.90 -2.78 -14.58
C ASP A 389 14.17 -4.09 -14.24
N LEU A 390 12.89 -4.13 -14.56
CA LEU A 390 11.98 -5.23 -14.28
C LEU A 390 11.65 -5.96 -15.58
N ARG A 391 12.03 -7.25 -15.72
CA ARG A 391 11.93 -8.00 -16.98
C ARG A 391 11.17 -9.30 -16.85
N ASP A 392 10.38 -9.61 -17.88
CA ASP A 392 9.74 -10.92 -18.06
C ASP A 392 10.81 -11.98 -18.40
N LYS A 393 10.92 -13.01 -17.58
CA LYS A 393 11.91 -14.12 -17.78
C LYS A 393 11.26 -15.44 -18.19
N ARG A 394 9.96 -15.45 -18.47
CA ARG A 394 9.28 -16.64 -18.99
C ARG A 394 9.76 -16.93 -20.40
N LYS A 395 10.40 -18.07 -20.61
CA LYS A 395 10.86 -18.50 -21.93
C LYS A 395 9.72 -19.00 -22.83
N MET A 396 8.73 -19.64 -22.23
CA MET A 396 7.57 -20.22 -22.95
C MET A 396 6.27 -19.58 -22.45
N VAL A 397 5.27 -19.56 -23.30
CA VAL A 397 3.90 -19.21 -22.90
C VAL A 397 3.40 -20.30 -21.94
N PRO A 398 2.87 -19.96 -20.75
CA PRO A 398 2.45 -20.94 -19.74
C PRO A 398 1.54 -22.03 -20.30
N GLY A 399 1.89 -23.30 -20.05
CA GLY A 399 1.11 -24.47 -20.51
C GLY A 399 1.27 -24.81 -21.98
N THR A 400 2.22 -24.21 -22.69
CA THR A 400 2.46 -24.45 -24.12
C THR A 400 3.95 -24.68 -24.41
N VAL A 401 4.27 -25.09 -25.64
CA VAL A 401 5.65 -25.16 -26.18
C VAL A 401 6.00 -23.95 -27.04
N VAL A 402 5.16 -22.92 -27.03
CA VAL A 402 5.35 -21.69 -27.81
C VAL A 402 6.28 -20.74 -27.07
N GLU A 403 7.28 -20.21 -27.76
CA GLU A 403 8.18 -19.21 -27.21
C GLU A 403 7.39 -17.95 -26.81
N ASN A 404 7.74 -17.41 -25.66
CA ASN A 404 7.08 -16.21 -25.15
C ASN A 404 7.59 -14.97 -25.88
N PRO A 405 6.74 -14.25 -26.65
CA PRO A 405 7.16 -13.08 -27.39
C PRO A 405 7.60 -11.91 -26.50
N THR A 406 7.23 -11.92 -25.20
CA THR A 406 7.63 -10.89 -24.23
C THR A 406 8.88 -11.27 -23.44
N TYR A 407 9.52 -12.41 -23.78
CA TYR A 407 10.74 -12.83 -23.09
C TYR A 407 11.81 -11.73 -23.08
N ASN A 408 12.34 -11.46 -21.90
CA ASN A 408 13.34 -10.42 -21.64
C ASN A 408 12.89 -8.97 -21.92
N MET A 409 11.61 -8.74 -22.23
CA MET A 409 11.05 -7.39 -22.33
C MET A 409 10.81 -6.81 -20.93
N ARG A 410 10.86 -5.49 -20.84
CA ARG A 410 10.54 -4.76 -19.61
C ARG A 410 9.06 -4.91 -19.29
N ILE A 411 8.75 -5.21 -18.01
CA ILE A 411 7.36 -5.30 -17.55
C ILE A 411 6.70 -3.91 -17.70
N PRO A 412 5.55 -3.84 -18.37
CA PRO A 412 4.86 -2.58 -18.61
C PRO A 412 4.18 -2.03 -17.34
N ASN A 413 3.82 -0.76 -17.42
CA ASN A 413 3.15 0.00 -16.36
C ASN A 413 3.95 0.06 -15.04
N VAL A 414 5.27 0.04 -15.15
CA VAL A 414 6.20 0.19 -14.04
C VAL A 414 7.25 1.23 -14.39
N PRO A 415 7.33 2.35 -13.65
CA PRO A 415 8.39 3.34 -13.85
C PRO A 415 9.76 2.72 -13.59
N TYR A 416 10.70 2.95 -14.50
CA TYR A 416 12.06 2.43 -14.35
C TYR A 416 13.06 3.48 -13.84
N PHE A 417 12.71 4.77 -13.88
CA PHE A 417 13.50 5.83 -13.30
C PHE A 417 12.62 6.88 -12.61
N MET A 418 12.90 7.13 -11.36
CA MET A 418 12.21 8.09 -10.51
C MET A 418 13.24 8.87 -9.71
N ALA A 419 12.98 10.16 -9.48
CA ALA A 419 13.79 11.00 -8.62
C ALA A 419 12.92 11.99 -7.85
N ASN A 420 13.26 12.23 -6.59
CA ASN A 420 12.62 13.23 -5.75
C ASN A 420 13.70 14.05 -5.07
N GLY A 421 13.40 15.30 -4.80
CA GLY A 421 14.27 16.15 -4.01
C GLY A 421 13.49 17.31 -3.43
N GLY A 422 14.01 17.85 -2.35
CA GLY A 422 13.37 18.96 -1.69
C GLY A 422 14.31 19.72 -0.79
N LEU A 423 13.81 20.85 -0.35
CA LEU A 423 14.48 21.72 0.59
C LEU A 423 13.50 22.15 1.69
N GLU A 424 14.00 22.27 2.90
CA GLU A 424 13.34 22.93 4.00
C GLU A 424 14.24 24.05 4.52
N TYR A 425 13.72 25.27 4.46
CA TYR A 425 14.30 26.39 5.15
C TYR A 425 13.50 26.63 6.42
N HIS A 426 14.16 26.68 7.57
CA HIS A 426 13.52 26.94 8.84
C HIS A 426 14.28 28.03 9.60
N GLN A 427 13.53 28.92 10.20
CA GLN A 427 14.10 29.99 11.00
C GLN A 427 13.18 30.35 12.17
N GLU A 428 13.79 30.53 13.31
CA GLU A 428 13.10 31.01 14.50
C GLU A 428 12.96 32.53 14.48
N ASN A 429 11.88 33.02 15.07
CA ASN A 429 11.66 34.43 15.40
C ASN A 429 11.68 35.43 14.24
N ILE A 430 11.39 35.00 13.00
CA ILE A 430 11.37 35.87 11.79
C ILE A 430 10.45 37.08 11.98
N PHE A 431 9.29 36.91 12.61
CA PHE A 431 8.29 37.96 12.76
C PHE A 431 8.38 38.68 14.14
N GLY A 432 9.52 38.62 14.79
CA GLY A 432 9.81 39.40 16.01
C GLY A 432 9.25 38.83 17.32
N GLY A 433 8.63 37.65 17.30
CA GLY A 433 8.14 36.98 18.51
C GLY A 433 9.11 35.90 19.01
N GLN A 434 9.32 35.77 20.32
CA GLN A 434 10.15 34.69 20.87
C GLN A 434 9.44 33.35 20.79
N GLY A 435 10.18 32.28 20.43
CA GLY A 435 9.68 30.90 20.37
C GLY A 435 8.72 30.64 19.22
N GLN A 436 8.75 31.43 18.16
CA GLN A 436 8.06 31.20 16.88
C GLN A 436 9.00 30.47 15.93
N ASN A 437 8.44 29.63 15.06
CA ASN A 437 9.20 28.95 14.02
C ASN A 437 8.47 29.08 12.68
N THR A 438 9.22 29.43 11.64
CA THR A 438 8.71 29.47 10.26
C THR A 438 9.48 28.48 9.43
N ARG A 439 8.75 27.64 8.67
CA ARG A 439 9.31 26.67 7.72
C ARG A 439 8.81 26.96 6.33
N ILE A 440 9.70 26.93 5.36
CA ILE A 440 9.38 26.96 3.93
C ILE A 440 9.88 25.65 3.35
N MET A 441 9.01 24.90 2.72
CA MET A 441 9.30 23.60 2.13
C MET A 441 9.01 23.65 0.65
N VAL A 442 9.90 23.09 -0.15
CA VAL A 442 9.72 22.92 -1.59
C VAL A 442 10.12 21.49 -1.93
N ASP A 443 9.22 20.76 -2.56
CA ASP A 443 9.40 19.36 -2.96
C ASP A 443 9.24 19.26 -4.47
N ALA A 444 10.12 18.51 -5.14
CA ALA A 444 10.03 18.18 -6.55
C ALA A 444 10.04 16.68 -6.76
N SER A 445 9.16 16.19 -7.61
CA SER A 445 9.05 14.78 -7.98
C SER A 445 9.17 14.65 -9.49
N TYR A 446 10.00 13.71 -9.95
CA TYR A 446 10.24 13.37 -11.34
C TYR A 446 9.98 11.88 -11.56
N ILE A 447 9.15 11.55 -12.56
CA ILE A 447 8.96 10.19 -13.06
C ILE A 447 9.23 10.22 -14.56
N HIS A 448 10.17 9.40 -15.02
CA HIS A 448 10.46 9.28 -16.44
C HIS A 448 9.35 8.52 -17.17
N GLN A 449 9.09 8.84 -18.43
CA GLN A 449 8.09 8.15 -19.24
C GLN A 449 8.33 6.63 -19.29
N TYR A 450 7.27 5.86 -19.30
CA TYR A 450 7.33 4.39 -19.38
C TYR A 450 6.16 3.83 -20.18
N TYR A 451 6.30 2.59 -20.68
CA TYR A 451 5.26 1.96 -21.47
C TYR A 451 4.10 1.46 -20.61
N TYR A 452 2.89 1.67 -21.10
CA TYR A 452 1.66 1.12 -20.49
C TYR A 452 1.48 -0.35 -20.83
N ASP A 453 1.83 -0.77 -22.08
CA ASP A 453 1.84 -2.15 -22.53
C ASP A 453 3.27 -2.61 -22.82
N PHE A 454 3.46 -3.92 -23.09
CA PHE A 454 4.75 -4.42 -23.57
C PHE A 454 5.18 -3.70 -24.86
N GLU A 455 6.45 -3.34 -24.94
CA GLU A 455 7.05 -2.70 -26.10
C GLU A 455 7.29 -3.74 -27.21
N MET A 456 6.19 -4.20 -27.85
CA MET A 456 6.24 -5.20 -28.93
C MET A 456 6.81 -4.66 -30.23
N SER A 457 6.86 -3.34 -30.42
CA SER A 457 7.44 -2.68 -31.59
C SER A 457 7.92 -1.28 -31.25
N LYS A 458 8.81 -0.74 -32.07
CA LYS A 458 9.28 0.65 -31.98
C LYS A 458 8.17 1.71 -32.19
N TYR A 459 7.00 1.28 -32.67
CA TYR A 459 5.83 2.14 -32.90
C TYR A 459 4.82 2.10 -31.76
N GLN A 460 5.19 1.51 -30.61
CA GLN A 460 4.33 1.52 -29.44
C GLN A 460 4.16 2.93 -28.90
N GLU A 461 2.92 3.46 -28.99
CA GLU A 461 2.58 4.83 -28.59
C GLU A 461 1.96 4.91 -27.19
N ARG A 462 1.42 3.80 -26.67
CA ARG A 462 0.77 3.78 -25.35
C ARG A 462 1.82 3.89 -24.25
N LYS A 463 2.06 5.13 -23.84
CA LYS A 463 3.06 5.50 -22.81
C LYS A 463 2.41 6.40 -21.76
N ILE A 464 2.86 6.22 -20.54
CA ILE A 464 2.64 7.20 -19.48
C ILE A 464 3.73 8.27 -19.65
N PRO A 465 3.37 9.52 -19.86
CA PRO A 465 4.34 10.59 -20.15
C PRO A 465 5.19 10.93 -18.91
N THR A 466 6.35 11.52 -19.15
CA THR A 466 7.18 12.10 -18.08
C THR A 466 6.38 13.07 -17.23
N SER A 467 6.45 12.93 -15.93
CA SER A 467 5.85 13.86 -14.99
C SER A 467 6.90 14.59 -14.14
N ILE A 468 6.71 15.90 -13.97
CA ILE A 468 7.47 16.74 -13.06
C ILE A 468 6.47 17.55 -12.26
N ILE A 469 6.43 17.33 -10.96
CA ILE A 469 5.54 18.02 -10.03
C ILE A 469 6.41 18.78 -9.03
N VAL A 470 6.06 20.03 -8.77
CA VAL A 470 6.67 20.84 -7.71
C VAL A 470 5.58 21.29 -6.76
N ASP A 471 5.77 21.00 -5.50
CA ASP A 471 4.92 21.42 -4.38
C ASP A 471 5.68 22.44 -3.53
N ALA A 472 4.96 23.36 -2.88
CA ALA A 472 5.55 24.20 -1.83
C ALA A 472 4.58 24.34 -0.65
N ALA A 473 5.17 24.57 0.51
CA ALA A 473 4.40 24.88 1.70
C ALA A 473 5.15 25.91 2.57
N ILE A 474 4.38 26.75 3.24
CA ILE A 474 4.87 27.60 4.34
C ILE A 474 4.10 27.22 5.61
N GLU A 475 4.83 26.94 6.65
CA GLU A 475 4.29 26.70 7.99
C GLU A 475 4.82 27.73 8.97
N HIS A 476 3.92 28.33 9.72
CA HIS A 476 4.28 29.22 10.81
C HIS A 476 3.67 28.72 12.12
N THR A 477 4.54 28.47 13.09
CA THR A 477 4.17 28.00 14.43
C THR A 477 4.40 29.12 15.43
N LEU A 478 3.34 29.50 16.14
CA LEU A 478 3.39 30.53 17.19
C LEU A 478 4.10 30.00 18.44
N GLN A 479 4.42 30.94 19.33
CA GLN A 479 5.07 30.66 20.60
C GLN A 479 4.46 29.47 21.35
N ASN A 480 5.33 28.65 21.93
CA ASN A 480 4.97 27.42 22.65
C ASN A 480 4.26 26.33 21.81
N SER A 481 4.35 26.40 20.49
CA SER A 481 3.74 25.42 19.57
C SER A 481 2.24 25.22 19.78
N THR A 482 1.54 26.23 20.34
CA THR A 482 0.10 26.15 20.61
C THR A 482 -0.71 26.23 19.33
N TRP A 483 -0.33 27.11 18.41
CA TRP A 483 -0.95 27.26 17.10
C TRP A 483 0.06 27.05 15.98
N SER A 484 -0.31 26.32 14.95
CA SER A 484 0.43 26.22 13.69
C SER A 484 -0.50 26.47 12.53
N PHE A 485 -0.05 27.27 11.56
CA PHE A 485 -0.74 27.60 10.33
C PHE A 485 0.10 27.12 9.17
N THR A 486 -0.47 26.32 8.26
CA THR A 486 0.23 25.81 7.09
C THR A 486 -0.55 26.15 5.84
N LEU A 487 0.08 26.82 4.89
CA LEU A 487 -0.41 27.00 3.52
C LEU A 487 0.40 26.10 2.60
N LYS A 488 -0.25 25.17 1.91
CA LYS A 488 0.38 24.26 0.97
C LYS A 488 -0.21 24.44 -0.43
N VAL A 489 0.65 24.55 -1.42
CA VAL A 489 0.30 24.55 -2.85
C VAL A 489 0.91 23.31 -3.48
N LYS A 490 0.07 22.42 -3.99
CA LYS A 490 0.50 21.25 -4.76
C LYS A 490 0.47 21.57 -6.25
N ASN A 491 1.41 20.98 -7.00
CA ASN A 491 1.54 21.17 -8.43
C ASN A 491 1.54 22.66 -8.82
N ILE A 492 2.48 23.43 -8.30
CA ILE A 492 2.55 24.90 -8.45
C ILE A 492 2.47 25.32 -9.92
N ALA A 493 3.14 24.58 -10.79
CA ALA A 493 3.22 24.86 -12.23
C ALA A 493 1.92 24.46 -12.98
N ASN A 494 0.93 23.91 -12.29
CA ASN A 494 -0.32 23.39 -12.87
C ASN A 494 -0.06 22.44 -14.05
N ARG A 495 0.95 21.58 -13.92
CA ARG A 495 1.29 20.59 -14.96
C ARG A 495 0.21 19.52 -15.03
N ARG A 496 -0.14 19.15 -16.25
CA ARG A 496 -0.97 17.97 -16.47
C ARG A 496 -0.17 16.73 -16.16
N VAL A 497 -0.65 15.93 -15.25
CA VAL A 497 -0.06 14.66 -14.83
C VAL A 497 -1.06 13.55 -15.10
N VAL A 498 -0.58 12.44 -15.63
CA VAL A 498 -1.37 11.24 -15.90
C VAL A 498 -0.78 10.13 -15.04
N SER A 499 -1.59 9.57 -14.14
CA SER A 499 -1.14 8.50 -13.23
C SER A 499 -1.22 7.10 -13.85
N ASP A 500 -2.14 6.94 -14.79
CA ASP A 500 -2.37 5.73 -15.57
C ASP A 500 -2.88 6.15 -16.96
N LEU A 501 -2.95 5.24 -17.91
CA LEU A 501 -3.41 5.58 -19.26
C LEU A 501 -4.81 6.20 -19.21
N ASN A 502 -4.93 7.39 -19.80
CA ASN A 502 -6.15 8.20 -19.80
C ASN A 502 -6.69 8.65 -18.43
N CYS A 503 -5.90 8.51 -17.35
CA CYS A 503 -6.28 8.91 -16.01
C CYS A 503 -5.58 10.23 -15.58
N PRO A 504 -6.05 11.40 -16.01
CA PRO A 504 -5.47 12.67 -15.60
C PRO A 504 -5.76 12.93 -14.11
N LEU A 505 -4.72 13.37 -13.40
CA LEU A 505 -4.84 13.80 -12.01
C LEU A 505 -5.32 15.26 -11.93
N PRO A 506 -5.86 15.67 -10.76
CA PRO A 506 -6.15 17.08 -10.49
C PRO A 506 -4.94 17.96 -10.75
N GLY A 507 -5.15 19.16 -11.28
CA GLY A 507 -4.12 20.16 -11.48
C GLY A 507 -3.60 20.75 -10.16
N ARG A 508 -3.29 22.06 -10.17
CA ARG A 508 -2.87 22.77 -8.96
C ARG A 508 -3.96 22.80 -7.90
N SER A 509 -3.58 22.50 -6.65
CA SER A 509 -4.47 22.61 -5.50
C SER A 509 -3.81 23.40 -4.38
N VAL A 510 -4.64 24.13 -3.61
CA VAL A 510 -4.23 24.92 -2.45
C VAL A 510 -4.92 24.39 -1.22
N ALA A 511 -4.17 24.18 -0.15
CA ALA A 511 -4.68 23.73 1.14
C ALA A 511 -4.22 24.66 2.25
N PHE A 512 -5.12 25.00 3.15
CA PHE A 512 -4.82 25.71 4.38
C PHE A 512 -5.14 24.84 5.58
N LYS A 513 -4.19 24.71 6.53
CA LYS A 513 -4.33 23.92 7.74
C LYS A 513 -4.09 24.78 8.96
N VAL A 514 -4.97 24.65 9.92
CA VAL A 514 -4.80 25.21 11.27
C VAL A 514 -4.72 24.06 12.26
N ARG A 515 -3.72 24.11 13.12
CA ARG A 515 -3.54 23.16 14.22
C ARG A 515 -3.50 23.92 15.53
N TYR A 516 -4.29 23.47 16.48
CA TYR A 516 -4.29 23.94 17.86
C TYR A 516 -3.94 22.80 18.81
N LEU A 517 -2.95 23.01 19.68
CA LEU A 517 -2.53 22.03 20.68
C LEU A 517 -3.03 22.50 22.05
N LEU A 518 -3.98 21.76 22.63
CA LEU A 518 -4.38 21.89 24.03
C LEU A 518 -3.27 21.29 24.91
N LYS A 519 -2.76 22.08 25.84
CA LYS A 519 -1.74 21.65 26.84
C LYS A 519 -2.39 21.26 28.13
#